data_d81c2ff8ed3cc9bd7a7555595e6e07a2
#
_entry.id   d81c2ff8ed3cc9bd7a7555595e6e07a2
#
_cell.length_a   1.000
_cell.length_b   1.000
_cell.length_c   1.000
_cell.angle_alpha   90.00
_cell.angle_beta   90.00
_cell.angle_gamma   90.00
#
_symmetry.space_group_name_H-M   'P 1'
#
loop_
_entity.id
_entity.type
_entity.pdbx_description
1 polymer ?
#
loop_
_entity_poly.entity_id
_entity_poly.type
_entity_poly.pdbx_seq_one_letter_code
_entity_poly.pdbx_strand_id
1 'polypeptide(L)'
;ETKEHDYDTKIAAKSHLEAIDYLTSVSTASEHSLLVNVGDFIHANGSAGTTFGGTRLDVDTRIEVVLEIAAQTFIFAIEKMLSQHKNVSVIIARGNHDSDTAIALALILKFYYQKEKRVNILDPHGFFHTLVFGKTLIAVHHGDKIKAPKLAAILPRMLPEQWSSTNYRKWLVGHIHHQNAIETDNGVFV
;
A
#
# COMPACT_ATOMS: atom_id res chain seq x y z
N GLU A 1 7.25 11.63 15.08
CA GLU A 1 7.78 12.99 14.90
C GLU A 1 8.66 13.31 16.09
N THR A 2 9.97 13.23 15.90
CA THR A 2 10.91 13.68 16.90
C THR A 2 11.16 15.16 16.65
N LYS A 3 10.96 16.00 17.66
CA LYS A 3 11.19 17.46 17.62
C LYS A 3 12.64 17.88 17.30
N GLU A 4 13.52 16.95 16.93
CA GLU A 4 14.96 17.17 16.79
C GLU A 4 15.46 17.12 15.35
N HIS A 5 14.63 16.75 14.36
CA HIS A 5 15.05 16.71 12.95
C HIS A 5 13.98 17.29 12.06
N ASP A 6 14.37 18.26 11.25
CA ASP A 6 13.55 18.75 10.14
C ASP A 6 13.25 17.58 9.18
N TYR A 7 11.99 17.30 8.95
CA TYR A 7 11.52 16.26 8.04
C TYR A 7 10.50 16.86 7.09
N ASP A 8 10.85 16.92 5.83
CA ASP A 8 10.02 17.50 4.76
C ASP A 8 9.74 16.47 3.65
N THR A 9 8.90 16.85 2.69
CA THR A 9 8.56 16.02 1.54
C THR A 9 9.75 15.63 0.67
N LYS A 10 10.82 16.42 0.63
CA LYS A 10 12.04 16.10 -0.14
C LYS A 10 12.84 14.99 0.53
N ILE A 11 12.98 15.08 1.86
CA ILE A 11 13.65 14.06 2.66
C ILE A 11 12.85 12.75 2.58
N ALA A 12 11.51 12.82 2.71
CA ALA A 12 10.62 11.67 2.57
C ALA A 12 10.77 10.99 1.20
N ALA A 13 10.68 11.77 0.12
CA ALA A 13 10.84 11.25 -1.24
C ALA A 13 12.20 10.59 -1.44
N LYS A 14 13.30 11.26 -1.04
CA LYS A 14 14.65 10.71 -1.15
C LYS A 14 14.78 9.39 -0.44
N SER A 15 14.35 9.31 0.83
CA SER A 15 14.42 8.08 1.63
C SER A 15 13.63 6.94 1.01
N HIS A 16 12.46 7.23 0.42
CA HIS A 16 11.64 6.25 -0.28
C HIS A 16 12.33 5.73 -1.54
N LEU A 17 12.88 6.62 -2.37
CA LEU A 17 13.58 6.26 -3.60
C LEU A 17 14.80 5.39 -3.29
N GLU A 18 15.59 5.73 -2.27
CA GLU A 18 16.74 4.94 -1.81
C GLU A 18 16.32 3.56 -1.30
N ALA A 19 15.23 3.48 -0.52
CA ALA A 19 14.71 2.21 -0.03
C ALA A 19 14.22 1.30 -1.17
N ILE A 20 13.49 1.84 -2.14
CA ILE A 20 13.03 1.09 -3.33
C ILE A 20 14.22 0.62 -4.17
N ASP A 21 15.19 1.47 -4.39
CA ASP A 21 16.40 1.12 -5.15
C ASP A 21 17.16 -0.02 -4.48
N TYR A 22 17.34 0.05 -3.16
CA TYR A 22 17.95 -1.02 -2.39
C TYR A 22 17.15 -2.32 -2.45
N LEU A 23 15.83 -2.28 -2.16
CA LEU A 23 14.99 -3.46 -2.15
C LEU A 23 14.93 -4.14 -3.52
N THR A 24 14.86 -3.37 -4.59
CA THR A 24 14.89 -3.94 -5.94
C THR A 24 16.26 -4.53 -6.26
N SER A 25 17.37 -3.92 -5.82
CA SER A 25 18.72 -4.42 -6.08
C SER A 25 19.00 -5.77 -5.43
N VAL A 26 18.39 -6.06 -4.28
CA VAL A 26 18.55 -7.34 -3.55
C VAL A 26 17.45 -8.36 -3.85
N SER A 27 16.42 -7.97 -4.60
CA SER A 27 15.31 -8.86 -4.96
C SER A 27 15.71 -9.83 -6.07
N THR A 28 15.15 -11.03 -6.04
CA THR A 28 15.32 -11.99 -7.13
C THR A 28 14.34 -11.69 -8.27
N ALA A 29 14.84 -11.69 -9.50
CA ALA A 29 13.98 -11.54 -10.67
C ALA A 29 12.89 -12.62 -10.69
N SER A 30 11.66 -12.21 -10.99
CA SER A 30 10.49 -13.10 -11.03
C SER A 30 9.53 -12.71 -12.16
N GLU A 31 8.60 -13.59 -12.47
CA GLU A 31 7.57 -13.28 -13.47
C GLU A 31 6.57 -12.23 -12.98
N HIS A 32 6.23 -12.26 -11.70
CA HIS A 32 5.29 -11.33 -11.09
C HIS A 32 5.88 -10.71 -9.84
N SER A 33 5.56 -9.44 -9.63
CA SER A 33 5.89 -8.71 -8.41
C SER A 33 4.66 -7.94 -7.91
N LEU A 34 4.66 -7.64 -6.62
CA LEU A 34 3.56 -6.92 -5.97
C LEU A 34 4.13 -5.75 -5.17
N LEU A 35 3.71 -4.54 -5.53
CA LEU A 35 3.95 -3.32 -4.76
C LEU A 35 2.73 -3.04 -3.88
N VAL A 36 2.94 -2.95 -2.57
CA VAL A 36 1.86 -2.72 -1.61
C VAL A 36 2.11 -1.47 -0.80
N ASN A 37 1.19 -0.53 -0.87
CA ASN A 37 1.01 0.50 0.14
C ASN A 37 -0.09 0.04 1.10
N VAL A 38 0.24 -0.05 2.38
CA VAL A 38 -0.70 -0.46 3.44
C VAL A 38 -1.50 0.70 4.06
N GLY A 39 -1.55 1.86 3.39
CA GLY A 39 -2.22 3.09 3.83
C GLY A 39 -1.29 4.08 4.53
N ASP A 40 -1.77 5.31 4.71
CA ASP A 40 -1.05 6.44 5.33
C ASP A 40 0.27 6.82 4.62
N PHE A 41 0.32 6.62 3.29
CA PHE A 41 1.45 7.08 2.49
C PHE A 41 1.49 8.62 2.42
N ILE A 42 0.32 9.23 2.35
CA ILE A 42 0.15 10.69 2.38
C ILE A 42 -0.32 11.09 3.78
N HIS A 43 0.39 12.04 4.39
CA HIS A 43 0.16 12.41 5.79
C HIS A 43 -1.21 13.04 6.04
N ALA A 44 -1.80 13.75 5.06
CA ALA A 44 -3.09 14.43 5.21
C ALA A 44 -4.08 14.04 4.11
N ASN A 45 -5.38 13.97 4.48
CA ASN A 45 -6.45 13.55 3.56
C ASN A 45 -6.82 14.59 2.50
N GLY A 46 -6.36 15.82 2.64
CA GLY A 46 -6.68 16.89 1.68
C GLY A 46 -6.13 18.25 2.10
N SER A 47 -6.60 19.31 1.44
CA SER A 47 -6.13 20.69 1.62
C SER A 47 -6.37 21.28 3.02
N ALA A 48 -7.25 20.68 3.80
CA ALA A 48 -7.51 21.11 5.18
C ALA A 48 -6.38 20.71 6.17
N GLY A 49 -5.41 19.89 5.76
CA GLY A 49 -4.34 19.40 6.63
C GLY A 49 -4.88 18.58 7.80
N THR A 50 -5.82 17.68 7.52
CA THR A 50 -6.44 16.82 8.55
C THR A 50 -6.42 15.37 8.14
N THR A 51 -6.58 14.47 9.13
CA THR A 51 -6.94 13.08 8.86
C THR A 51 -8.36 13.03 8.27
N PHE A 52 -8.77 11.85 7.75
CA PHE A 52 -10.15 11.61 7.34
C PHE A 52 -11.17 11.85 8.47
N GLY A 53 -10.80 11.58 9.72
CA GLY A 53 -11.61 11.84 10.92
C GLY A 53 -11.59 13.29 11.41
N GLY A 54 -10.88 14.21 10.75
CA GLY A 54 -10.84 15.63 11.08
C GLY A 54 -9.76 16.03 12.10
N THR A 55 -8.88 15.13 12.52
CA THR A 55 -7.74 15.49 13.38
C THR A 55 -6.76 16.38 12.62
N ARG A 56 -6.42 17.55 13.17
CA ARG A 56 -5.43 18.46 12.58
C ARG A 56 -4.04 17.85 12.60
N LEU A 57 -3.33 18.06 11.49
CA LEU A 57 -1.97 17.58 11.25
C LEU A 57 -1.05 18.74 10.93
N ASP A 58 0.22 18.60 11.27
CA ASP A 58 1.26 19.50 10.82
C ASP A 58 1.70 19.09 9.41
N VAL A 59 1.53 20.02 8.45
CA VAL A 59 1.83 19.77 7.03
C VAL A 59 2.81 20.82 6.51
N ASP A 60 3.83 20.40 5.82
CA ASP A 60 4.92 21.24 5.32
C ASP A 60 4.59 21.92 3.98
N THR A 61 3.65 21.38 3.22
CA THR A 61 3.33 21.88 1.88
C THR A 61 1.89 21.57 1.46
N ARG A 62 1.48 22.13 0.31
CA ARG A 62 0.14 21.96 -0.24
C ARG A 62 -0.08 20.54 -0.77
N ILE A 63 -1.30 20.06 -0.66
CA ILE A 63 -1.69 18.69 -0.99
C ILE A 63 -1.42 18.32 -2.46
N GLU A 64 -1.56 19.27 -3.39
CA GLU A 64 -1.27 19.02 -4.79
C GLU A 64 0.21 18.71 -5.04
N VAL A 65 1.14 19.34 -4.30
CA VAL A 65 2.57 19.06 -4.37
C VAL A 65 2.87 17.68 -3.76
N VAL A 66 2.23 17.35 -2.65
CA VAL A 66 2.37 16.03 -2.00
C VAL A 66 1.87 14.92 -2.92
N LEU A 67 0.73 15.10 -3.59
CA LEU A 67 0.19 14.14 -4.55
C LEU A 67 1.12 13.95 -5.77
N GLU A 68 1.70 15.03 -6.27
CA GLU A 68 2.66 14.94 -7.37
C GLU A 68 3.90 14.13 -6.97
N ILE A 69 4.49 14.44 -5.80
CA ILE A 69 5.64 13.71 -5.27
C ILE A 69 5.30 12.24 -5.03
N ALA A 70 4.12 11.95 -4.45
CA ALA A 70 3.65 10.60 -4.23
C ALA A 70 3.53 9.83 -5.56
N ALA A 71 2.90 10.43 -6.58
CA ALA A 71 2.76 9.81 -7.89
C ALA A 71 4.12 9.51 -8.53
N GLN A 72 5.05 10.48 -8.50
CA GLN A 72 6.42 10.30 -9.02
C GLN A 72 7.16 9.17 -8.29
N THR A 73 7.02 9.08 -6.96
CA THR A 73 7.64 8.03 -6.15
C THR A 73 7.12 6.63 -6.52
N PHE A 74 5.79 6.50 -6.70
CA PHE A 74 5.20 5.23 -7.14
C PHE A 74 5.57 4.88 -8.58
N ILE A 75 5.60 5.84 -9.49
CA ILE A 75 6.06 5.63 -10.87
C ILE A 75 7.49 5.10 -10.86
N PHE A 76 8.40 5.75 -10.10
CA PHE A 76 9.77 5.27 -9.97
C PHE A 76 9.83 3.82 -9.45
N ALA A 77 9.08 3.48 -8.40
CA ALA A 77 9.04 2.14 -7.84
C ALA A 77 8.56 1.10 -8.86
N ILE A 78 7.48 1.40 -9.60
CA ILE A 78 6.92 0.52 -10.63
C ILE A 78 7.93 0.32 -11.77
N GLU A 79 8.57 1.39 -12.27
CA GLU A 79 9.58 1.29 -13.34
C GLU A 79 10.80 0.46 -12.89
N LYS A 80 11.26 0.65 -11.66
CA LYS A 80 12.33 -0.18 -11.09
C LYS A 80 11.92 -1.67 -11.03
N MET A 81 10.72 -1.96 -10.58
CA MET A 81 10.21 -3.34 -10.53
C MET A 81 10.05 -3.93 -11.94
N LEU A 82 9.59 -3.16 -12.92
CA LEU A 82 9.48 -3.58 -14.33
C LEU A 82 10.83 -3.87 -14.98
N SER A 83 11.93 -3.34 -14.46
CA SER A 83 13.27 -3.65 -14.96
C SER A 83 13.73 -5.06 -14.58
N GLN A 84 13.12 -5.68 -13.55
CA GLN A 84 13.49 -7.00 -13.03
C GLN A 84 12.38 -8.05 -13.15
N HIS A 85 11.12 -7.60 -13.22
CA HIS A 85 9.94 -8.47 -13.24
C HIS A 85 9.13 -8.26 -14.52
N LYS A 86 8.49 -9.32 -15.01
CA LYS A 86 7.66 -9.22 -16.22
C LYS A 86 6.38 -8.45 -15.97
N ASN A 87 5.76 -8.62 -14.80
CA ASN A 87 4.50 -7.98 -14.45
C ASN A 87 4.56 -7.40 -13.04
N VAL A 88 3.91 -6.25 -12.84
CA VAL A 88 3.81 -5.57 -11.55
C VAL A 88 2.34 -5.36 -11.22
N SER A 89 1.89 -5.90 -10.10
CA SER A 89 0.59 -5.55 -9.50
C SER A 89 0.81 -4.51 -8.40
N VAL A 90 -0.11 -3.56 -8.28
CA VAL A 90 -0.01 -2.47 -7.28
C VAL A 90 -1.29 -2.43 -6.47
N ILE A 91 -1.14 -2.43 -5.15
CA ILE A 91 -2.22 -2.22 -4.18
C ILE A 91 -1.94 -0.91 -3.44
N ILE A 92 -2.92 -0.03 -3.42
CA ILE A 92 -2.90 1.20 -2.62
C ILE A 92 -4.08 1.13 -1.66
N ALA A 93 -3.82 0.73 -0.43
CA ALA A 93 -4.83 0.72 0.62
C ALA A 93 -5.07 2.13 1.14
N ARG A 94 -6.29 2.38 1.58
CA ARG A 94 -6.71 3.64 2.19
C ARG A 94 -6.40 3.62 3.68
N GLY A 95 -5.64 4.60 4.14
CA GLY A 95 -5.39 4.82 5.56
C GLY A 95 -6.35 5.83 6.18
N ASN A 96 -6.19 6.10 7.47
CA ASN A 96 -6.96 7.13 8.16
C ASN A 96 -6.40 8.54 7.90
N HIS A 97 -5.16 8.67 7.48
CA HIS A 97 -4.56 9.94 7.07
C HIS A 97 -4.85 10.28 5.60
N ASP A 98 -4.95 9.31 4.71
CA ASP A 98 -4.97 9.50 3.26
C ASP A 98 -6.16 8.84 2.53
N SER A 99 -7.28 8.65 3.21
CA SER A 99 -8.41 7.87 2.68
C SER A 99 -8.87 8.30 1.28
N ASP A 100 -8.95 9.59 1.00
CA ASP A 100 -9.38 10.11 -0.30
C ASP A 100 -8.18 10.33 -1.24
N THR A 101 -7.05 10.78 -0.69
CA THR A 101 -5.83 11.00 -1.48
C THR A 101 -5.21 9.70 -1.96
N ALA A 102 -5.35 8.60 -1.22
CA ALA A 102 -4.97 7.26 -1.69
C ALA A 102 -5.77 6.83 -2.93
N ILE A 103 -7.08 7.11 -2.98
CA ILE A 103 -7.90 6.87 -4.18
C ILE A 103 -7.40 7.72 -5.35
N ALA A 104 -7.15 9.01 -5.10
CA ALA A 104 -6.63 9.92 -6.12
C ALA A 104 -5.30 9.43 -6.68
N LEU A 105 -4.36 9.03 -5.82
CA LEU A 105 -3.07 8.46 -6.21
C LEU A 105 -3.24 7.20 -7.07
N ALA A 106 -4.08 6.26 -6.64
CA ALA A 106 -4.35 5.04 -7.40
C ALA A 106 -4.95 5.32 -8.78
N LEU A 107 -5.87 6.29 -8.89
CA LEU A 107 -6.44 6.71 -10.17
C LEU A 107 -5.41 7.37 -11.08
N ILE A 108 -4.54 8.23 -10.54
CA ILE A 108 -3.42 8.82 -11.30
C ILE A 108 -2.55 7.72 -11.90
N LEU A 109 -2.13 6.74 -11.10
CA LEU A 109 -1.32 5.62 -11.57
C LEU A 109 -2.07 4.75 -12.60
N LYS A 110 -3.35 4.50 -12.38
CA LYS A 110 -4.19 3.74 -13.32
C LYS A 110 -4.28 4.44 -14.68
N PHE A 111 -4.46 5.75 -14.71
CA PHE A 111 -4.46 6.52 -15.95
C PHE A 111 -3.07 6.59 -16.59
N TYR A 112 -2.03 6.76 -15.80
CA TYR A 112 -0.66 6.80 -16.30
C TYR A 112 -0.28 5.50 -17.01
N TYR A 113 -0.58 4.35 -16.38
CA TYR A 113 -0.26 3.02 -16.89
C TYR A 113 -1.37 2.38 -17.75
N GLN A 114 -2.41 3.12 -18.17
CA GLN A 114 -3.54 2.55 -18.93
C GLN A 114 -3.16 1.81 -20.22
N LYS A 115 -1.99 2.12 -20.80
CA LYS A 115 -1.46 1.46 -22.01
C LYS A 115 -0.37 0.42 -21.71
N GLU A 116 0.14 0.35 -20.52
CA GLU A 116 1.18 -0.61 -20.11
C GLU A 116 0.54 -1.89 -19.53
N LYS A 117 0.47 -2.92 -20.36
CA LYS A 117 -0.21 -4.18 -20.03
C LYS A 117 0.48 -4.98 -18.92
N ARG A 118 1.75 -4.69 -18.63
CA ARG A 118 2.52 -5.34 -17.56
C ARG A 118 2.22 -4.77 -16.17
N VAL A 119 1.53 -3.64 -16.09
CA VAL A 119 1.17 -2.99 -14.83
C VAL A 119 -0.31 -3.14 -14.56
N ASN A 120 -0.66 -3.66 -13.39
CA ASN A 120 -2.03 -3.80 -12.93
C ASN A 120 -2.22 -3.03 -11.61
N ILE A 121 -2.88 -1.87 -11.69
CA ILE A 121 -3.28 -1.12 -10.50
C ILE A 121 -4.62 -1.68 -10.03
N LEU A 122 -4.67 -2.28 -8.85
CA LEU A 122 -5.89 -2.86 -8.29
C LEU A 122 -6.92 -1.77 -7.98
N ASP A 123 -8.19 -2.15 -7.95
CA ASP A 123 -9.30 -1.24 -7.68
C ASP A 123 -9.16 -0.58 -6.29
N PRO A 124 -9.10 0.76 -6.17
CA PRO A 124 -8.88 1.45 -4.91
C PRO A 124 -10.16 1.69 -4.10
N HIS A 125 -11.35 1.33 -4.60
CA HIS A 125 -12.61 1.77 -4.00
C HIS A 125 -12.97 1.07 -2.68
N GLY A 126 -12.34 -0.07 -2.37
CA GLY A 126 -12.58 -0.80 -1.13
C GLY A 126 -11.61 -0.43 -0.01
N PHE A 127 -11.88 -0.94 1.20
CA PHE A 127 -10.94 -0.96 2.31
C PHE A 127 -10.16 -2.27 2.38
N PHE A 128 -10.64 -3.29 1.69
CA PHE A 128 -10.01 -4.60 1.60
C PHE A 128 -9.55 -4.82 0.17
N HIS A 129 -8.26 -5.06 0.01
CA HIS A 129 -7.70 -5.43 -1.28
C HIS A 129 -7.19 -6.86 -1.20
N THR A 130 -7.39 -7.63 -2.26
CA THR A 130 -6.98 -9.03 -2.28
C THR A 130 -6.36 -9.41 -3.60
N LEU A 131 -5.38 -10.29 -3.55
CA LEU A 131 -4.72 -10.86 -4.71
C LEU A 131 -4.46 -12.34 -4.46
N VAL A 132 -4.78 -13.18 -5.43
CA VAL A 132 -4.38 -14.59 -5.43
C VAL A 132 -3.17 -14.74 -6.34
N PHE A 133 -2.12 -15.32 -5.80
CA PHE A 133 -0.93 -15.69 -6.54
C PHE A 133 -0.62 -17.18 -6.31
N GLY A 134 -0.86 -18.01 -7.31
CA GLY A 134 -0.73 -19.46 -7.20
C GLY A 134 -1.61 -20.02 -6.08
N LYS A 135 -1.00 -20.56 -5.04
CA LYS A 135 -1.69 -21.08 -3.84
C LYS A 135 -1.69 -20.13 -2.66
N THR A 136 -1.32 -18.88 -2.88
CA THR A 136 -1.29 -17.84 -1.83
C THR A 136 -2.38 -16.81 -2.05
N LEU A 137 -3.19 -16.56 -1.02
CA LEU A 137 -4.12 -15.44 -0.93
C LEU A 137 -3.47 -14.35 -0.09
N ILE A 138 -3.26 -13.19 -0.70
CA ILE A 138 -2.75 -11.98 -0.04
C ILE A 138 -3.93 -11.03 0.13
N ALA A 139 -4.12 -10.53 1.33
CA ALA A 139 -5.12 -9.51 1.64
C ALA A 139 -4.44 -8.31 2.29
N VAL A 140 -4.95 -7.11 2.03
CA VAL A 140 -4.39 -5.85 2.51
C VAL A 140 -5.49 -5.01 3.13
N HIS A 141 -5.23 -4.48 4.32
CA HIS A 141 -6.09 -3.53 5.04
C HIS A 141 -5.22 -2.61 5.88
N HIS A 142 -5.56 -1.34 6.00
CA HIS A 142 -4.74 -0.41 6.78
C HIS A 142 -4.61 -0.79 8.27
N GLY A 143 -5.68 -1.22 8.90
CA GLY A 143 -5.63 -1.66 10.31
C GLY A 143 -6.35 -0.73 11.29
N ASP A 144 -6.74 0.47 10.88
CA ASP A 144 -7.41 1.47 11.71
C ASP A 144 -8.83 1.06 12.15
N LYS A 145 -9.56 0.32 11.31
CA LYS A 145 -10.97 -0.05 11.56
C LYS A 145 -11.16 -1.43 12.18
N ILE A 146 -10.25 -2.36 11.91
CA ILE A 146 -10.37 -3.75 12.33
C ILE A 146 -9.04 -4.23 12.87
N LYS A 147 -9.05 -4.71 14.13
CA LYS A 147 -7.85 -5.27 14.77
C LYS A 147 -7.39 -6.55 14.07
N ALA A 148 -6.08 -6.72 13.94
CA ALA A 148 -5.43 -7.82 13.23
C ALA A 148 -6.02 -9.21 13.50
N PRO A 149 -6.28 -9.65 14.75
CA PRO A 149 -6.85 -10.99 15.00
C PRO A 149 -8.24 -11.22 14.38
N LYS A 150 -9.03 -10.15 14.19
CA LYS A 150 -10.37 -10.25 13.58
C LYS A 150 -10.30 -10.35 12.05
N LEU A 151 -9.23 -9.87 11.43
CA LEU A 151 -9.06 -9.90 9.97
C LEU A 151 -9.01 -11.35 9.46
N ALA A 152 -8.38 -12.25 10.19
CA ALA A 152 -8.28 -13.66 9.80
C ALA A 152 -9.64 -14.34 9.60
N ALA A 153 -10.65 -13.97 10.39
CA ALA A 153 -11.99 -14.55 10.32
C ALA A 153 -12.83 -14.01 9.14
N ILE A 154 -12.38 -12.92 8.50
CA ILE A 154 -13.11 -12.27 7.41
C ILE A 154 -12.91 -13.02 6.09
N LEU A 155 -11.69 -13.49 5.80
CA LEU A 155 -11.33 -14.09 4.51
C LEU A 155 -12.25 -15.21 4.05
N PRO A 156 -12.54 -16.25 4.86
CA PRO A 156 -13.38 -17.36 4.41
C PRO A 156 -14.84 -16.94 4.12
N ARG A 157 -15.30 -15.86 4.75
CA ARG A 157 -16.65 -15.32 4.53
C ARG A 157 -16.74 -14.41 3.31
N MET A 158 -15.72 -13.61 3.06
CA MET A 158 -15.67 -12.68 1.94
C MET A 158 -15.30 -13.36 0.63
N LEU A 159 -14.41 -14.35 0.70
CA LEU A 159 -13.75 -14.96 -0.45
C LEU A 159 -13.73 -16.49 -0.33
N PRO A 160 -14.90 -17.15 -0.23
CA PRO A 160 -14.97 -18.61 0.00
C PRO A 160 -14.30 -19.44 -1.10
N GLU A 161 -14.39 -19.01 -2.36
CA GLU A 161 -13.74 -19.69 -3.49
C GLU A 161 -12.22 -19.56 -3.45
N GLN A 162 -11.72 -18.33 -3.25
CA GLN A 162 -10.29 -18.08 -3.13
C GLN A 162 -9.71 -18.75 -1.87
N TRP A 163 -10.48 -18.74 -0.78
CA TRP A 163 -10.12 -19.46 0.44
C TRP A 163 -9.94 -20.96 0.18
N SER A 164 -10.89 -21.60 -0.47
CA SER A 164 -10.84 -23.05 -0.73
C SER A 164 -9.77 -23.45 -1.74
N SER A 165 -9.42 -22.56 -2.67
CA SER A 165 -8.43 -22.83 -3.72
C SER A 165 -6.99 -22.52 -3.33
N THR A 166 -6.76 -21.85 -2.17
CA THR A 166 -5.44 -21.44 -1.69
C THR A 166 -5.04 -22.20 -0.41
N ASN A 167 -3.73 -22.35 -0.22
CA ASN A 167 -3.17 -23.04 0.96
C ASN A 167 -2.52 -22.07 1.94
N TYR A 168 -1.98 -20.93 1.43
CA TYR A 168 -1.30 -19.92 2.22
C TYR A 168 -2.11 -18.65 2.20
N ARG A 169 -2.26 -18.01 3.36
CA ARG A 169 -3.08 -16.80 3.52
C ARG A 169 -2.36 -15.78 4.37
N LYS A 170 -2.26 -14.55 3.86
CA LYS A 170 -1.57 -13.47 4.56
C LYS A 170 -2.38 -12.20 4.52
N TRP A 171 -2.45 -11.51 5.67
CA TRP A 171 -2.81 -10.11 5.74
C TRP A 171 -1.56 -9.25 5.85
N LEU A 172 -1.51 -8.18 5.07
CA LEU A 172 -0.56 -7.10 5.24
C LEU A 172 -1.32 -5.92 5.84
N VAL A 173 -0.85 -5.45 6.99
CA VAL A 173 -1.55 -4.45 7.82
C VAL A 173 -0.57 -3.35 8.20
N GLY A 174 -1.03 -2.09 8.19
CA GLY A 174 -0.29 -0.91 8.63
C GLY A 174 -0.78 -0.37 9.97
N HIS A 175 -0.81 0.95 10.12
CA HIS A 175 -1.40 1.75 11.20
C HIS A 175 -0.67 1.71 12.55
N ILE A 176 -0.31 0.56 13.07
CA ILE A 176 0.22 0.41 14.43
C ILE A 176 1.71 0.73 14.58
N HIS A 177 2.41 1.07 13.50
CA HIS A 177 3.79 1.54 13.43
C HIS A 177 4.82 0.64 14.16
N HIS A 178 4.53 -0.65 14.26
CA HIS A 178 5.51 -1.63 14.74
C HIS A 178 5.36 -2.96 13.99
N GLN A 179 6.45 -3.67 13.86
CA GLN A 179 6.45 -4.97 13.21
C GLN A 179 5.90 -6.02 14.18
N ASN A 180 4.89 -6.74 13.73
CA ASN A 180 4.35 -7.91 14.41
C ASN A 180 3.92 -8.95 13.36
N ALA A 181 3.98 -10.23 13.70
CA ALA A 181 3.47 -11.30 12.88
C ALA A 181 2.68 -12.27 13.77
N ILE A 182 1.41 -12.43 13.49
CA ILE A 182 0.49 -13.28 14.25
C ILE A 182 0.01 -14.39 13.31
N GLU A 183 0.28 -15.64 13.68
CA GLU A 183 -0.39 -16.78 13.08
C GLU A 183 -1.66 -17.08 13.89
N THR A 184 -2.77 -17.17 13.18
CA THR A 184 -4.09 -17.43 13.78
C THR A 184 -4.46 -18.91 13.67
N ASP A 185 -5.38 -19.38 14.53
CA ASP A 185 -5.80 -20.79 14.60
C ASP A 185 -6.33 -21.35 13.27
N ASN A 186 -6.78 -20.48 12.36
CA ASN A 186 -7.23 -20.88 11.03
C ASN A 186 -6.12 -20.81 9.95
N GLY A 187 -4.85 -20.66 10.35
CA GLY A 187 -3.71 -20.69 9.46
C GLY A 187 -3.55 -19.42 8.59
N VAL A 188 -4.01 -18.27 9.09
CA VAL A 188 -3.80 -16.96 8.47
C VAL A 188 -2.71 -16.20 9.19
N PHE A 189 -1.71 -15.70 8.46
CA PHE A 189 -0.70 -14.78 8.97
C PHE A 189 -1.20 -13.33 8.83
N VAL A 190 -1.09 -12.56 9.91
CA VAL A 190 -1.49 -11.14 9.96
C VAL A 190 -0.32 -10.29 10.41
#